data_b2fa800acb4919dcefa2bc256d815155
#
_entry.id   b2fa800acb4919dcefa2bc256d815155
#
_cell.length_a   1.000
_cell.length_b   1.000
_cell.length_c   1.000
_cell.angle_alpha   90.00
_cell.angle_beta   90.00
_cell.angle_gamma   90.00
#
_symmetry.space_group_name_H-M   'P 1'
#
loop_
_entity.id
_entity.type
_entity.pdbx_description
1 polymer ?
#
loop_
_entity_poly.entity_id
_entity_poly.type
_entity_poly.pdbx_seq_one_letter_code
_entity_poly.pdbx_strand_id
1 'polypeptide(L)'
;MKRFLIFFLVFTLLLSGCAPKQTQDFGPADGDTLVIYTSHKKEVWWPIVKEFESRTGLWVQVVEGGTNELLETIHSGKADPIPDLMFGGGVESLEANASLFSPYICAQADRLLPQYRSGEDLWTPFSALPLVLIYNPKLLSPDSLTGWSDLLKPSLHGRIAFADPAVSGSSYTALVTLLEALGGDHDTVLREFARNLDGKQLPSSGDVLSAVASGECSVGVTLEETASRRIAAGEQLAMVYPADGTSCVSDGCAILVGARHPENAKKFVDFTVSRDVQQLLQDQFCRRPVRDGLEPSASLPDLAAIAQVDYNLRWASEHRDSLLMSWAFYLGSEEEE
;
A
#
# COMPACT_ATOMS: atom_id res chain seq x y z
N MET A 1 -39.92 70.06 18.49
CA MET A 1 -38.48 69.66 18.62
C MET A 1 -38.27 68.34 19.34
N LYS A 2 -38.93 68.03 20.46
CA LYS A 2 -38.73 66.80 21.25
C LYS A 2 -39.15 65.51 20.51
N ARG A 3 -40.11 65.53 19.60
CA ARG A 3 -40.54 64.32 18.84
C ARG A 3 -39.62 63.93 17.69
N PHE A 4 -38.85 64.87 17.15
CA PHE A 4 -37.88 64.61 16.09
C PHE A 4 -36.58 63.97 16.61
N LEU A 5 -36.21 64.31 17.86
CA LEU A 5 -35.01 63.76 18.49
C LEU A 5 -35.16 62.25 18.86
N ILE A 6 -36.39 61.85 19.23
CA ILE A 6 -36.67 60.44 19.54
C ILE A 6 -36.64 59.55 18.28
N PHE A 7 -37.06 60.07 17.13
CA PHE A 7 -37.03 59.31 15.90
C PHE A 7 -35.59 59.09 15.37
N PHE A 8 -34.70 60.05 15.61
CA PHE A 8 -33.31 59.97 15.22
C PHE A 8 -32.52 58.97 16.12
N LEU A 9 -32.89 58.91 17.42
CA LEU A 9 -32.23 57.99 18.36
C LEU A 9 -32.66 56.52 18.12
N VAL A 10 -33.89 56.25 17.66
CA VAL A 10 -34.40 54.91 17.31
C VAL A 10 -33.78 54.41 16.00
N PHE A 11 -33.49 55.34 15.06
CA PHE A 11 -32.91 54.97 13.76
C PHE A 11 -31.42 54.61 13.89
N THR A 12 -30.67 55.22 14.85
CA THR A 12 -29.27 54.85 15.10
C THR A 12 -29.13 53.54 15.83
N LEU A 13 -30.12 53.07 16.61
CA LEU A 13 -30.10 51.76 17.27
C LEU A 13 -30.40 50.58 16.32
N LEU A 14 -31.01 50.85 15.14
CA LEU A 14 -31.29 49.82 14.16
C LEU A 14 -30.12 49.50 13.20
N LEU A 15 -29.06 50.33 13.20
CA LEU A 15 -27.87 50.13 12.34
C LEU A 15 -26.74 49.37 13.04
N SER A 16 -26.89 49.02 14.32
CA SER A 16 -25.84 48.30 15.09
C SER A 16 -25.96 46.78 15.01
N GLY A 17 -26.75 46.20 14.11
CA GLY A 17 -27.17 44.82 14.11
C GLY A 17 -26.58 43.91 13.04
N CYS A 18 -25.59 44.33 12.25
CA CYS A 18 -24.92 43.48 11.26
C CYS A 18 -23.38 43.51 11.44
N ALA A 19 -22.91 43.07 12.59
CA ALA A 19 -21.56 42.51 12.60
C ALA A 19 -21.66 41.13 11.88
N PRO A 20 -20.81 40.86 10.89
CA PRO A 20 -20.74 39.52 10.35
C PRO A 20 -20.48 38.55 11.51
N LYS A 21 -21.35 37.54 11.70
CA LYS A 21 -21.03 36.42 12.57
C LYS A 21 -19.71 35.87 12.06
N GLN A 22 -18.62 36.11 12.74
CA GLN A 22 -17.44 35.29 12.62
C GLN A 22 -17.93 33.88 12.93
N THR A 23 -18.10 33.06 11.89
CA THR A 23 -18.15 31.62 12.04
C THR A 23 -16.79 31.26 12.68
N GLN A 24 -16.79 31.01 14.00
CA GLN A 24 -15.64 30.37 14.60
C GLN A 24 -15.47 29.05 13.83
N ASP A 25 -14.44 29.00 13.03
CA ASP A 25 -13.98 27.77 12.44
C ASP A 25 -13.42 26.93 13.61
N PHE A 26 -14.16 25.89 13.98
CA PHE A 26 -13.76 24.94 15.02
C PHE A 26 -12.81 23.88 14.48
N GLY A 27 -12.35 24.03 13.24
CA GLY A 27 -11.34 23.18 12.62
C GLY A 27 -9.96 23.36 13.29
N PRO A 28 -9.04 22.41 13.13
CA PRO A 28 -7.65 22.56 13.57
C PRO A 28 -7.01 23.75 12.85
N ALA A 29 -6.02 24.38 13.51
CA ALA A 29 -5.22 25.39 12.83
C ALA A 29 -4.49 24.76 11.63
N ASP A 30 -4.28 25.52 10.57
CA ASP A 30 -3.63 25.01 9.35
C ASP A 30 -2.26 24.35 9.65
N GLY A 31 -1.45 24.97 10.53
CA GLY A 31 -0.17 24.40 10.95
C GLY A 31 -0.23 23.11 11.78
N ASP A 32 -1.41 22.76 12.30
CA ASP A 32 -1.63 21.56 13.12
C ASP A 32 -2.28 20.41 12.32
N THR A 33 -2.20 20.47 11.01
CA THR A 33 -2.79 19.48 10.10
C THR A 33 -1.73 18.66 9.37
N LEU A 34 -2.14 17.49 8.88
CA LEU A 34 -1.36 16.62 8.01
C LEU A 34 -2.31 15.91 7.07
N VAL A 35 -2.04 15.94 5.76
CA VAL A 35 -2.81 15.22 4.75
C VAL A 35 -2.03 14.01 4.27
N ILE A 36 -2.59 12.83 4.47
CA ILE A 36 -1.99 11.55 4.11
C ILE A 36 -2.81 10.89 3.00
N TYR A 37 -2.16 10.52 1.89
CA TYR A 37 -2.70 9.59 0.92
C TYR A 37 -2.19 8.19 1.25
N THR A 38 -3.08 7.18 1.34
CA THR A 38 -2.69 5.84 1.76
C THR A 38 -3.32 4.73 0.93
N SER A 39 -2.50 3.75 0.58
CA SER A 39 -2.96 2.48 0.01
C SER A 39 -3.14 1.38 1.07
N HIS A 40 -2.85 1.67 2.32
CA HIS A 40 -3.14 0.74 3.41
C HIS A 40 -4.64 0.64 3.67
N LYS A 41 -5.09 -0.53 4.04
CA LYS A 41 -6.46 -0.75 4.50
C LYS A 41 -6.67 -0.05 5.84
N LYS A 42 -7.92 0.36 6.10
CA LYS A 42 -8.30 1.12 7.29
C LYS A 42 -7.87 0.46 8.60
N GLU A 43 -7.96 -0.85 8.69
CA GLU A 43 -7.53 -1.61 9.87
C GLU A 43 -6.04 -1.48 10.17
N VAL A 44 -5.20 -1.14 9.19
CA VAL A 44 -3.75 -0.90 9.35
C VAL A 44 -3.48 0.58 9.64
N TRP A 45 -3.94 1.49 8.78
CA TRP A 45 -3.57 2.90 8.93
C TRP A 45 -4.26 3.59 10.09
N TRP A 46 -5.52 3.22 10.40
CA TRP A 46 -6.31 3.94 11.37
C TRP A 46 -5.72 3.93 12.80
N PRO A 47 -5.32 2.79 13.41
CA PRO A 47 -4.71 2.79 14.73
C PRO A 47 -3.40 3.56 14.77
N ILE A 48 -2.59 3.51 13.70
CA ILE A 48 -1.33 4.23 13.59
C ILE A 48 -1.57 5.74 13.56
N VAL A 49 -2.50 6.19 12.73
CA VAL A 49 -2.88 7.61 12.64
C VAL A 49 -3.45 8.11 13.97
N LYS A 50 -4.34 7.34 14.63
CA LYS A 50 -4.92 7.75 15.92
C LYS A 50 -3.90 7.85 17.03
N GLU A 51 -2.92 6.95 17.06
CA GLU A 51 -1.82 7.03 18.02
C GLU A 51 -0.91 8.24 17.73
N PHE A 52 -0.63 8.52 16.45
CA PHE A 52 0.12 9.70 16.05
C PHE A 52 -0.59 11.00 16.46
N GLU A 53 -1.90 11.13 16.17
CA GLU A 53 -2.72 12.26 16.60
C GLU A 53 -2.69 12.44 18.13
N SER A 54 -2.83 11.33 18.87
CA SER A 54 -2.81 11.34 20.34
C SER A 54 -1.49 11.85 20.93
N ARG A 55 -0.36 11.47 20.30
CA ARG A 55 0.98 11.86 20.77
C ARG A 55 1.39 13.28 20.39
N THR A 56 0.92 13.73 19.23
CA THR A 56 1.39 15.00 18.65
C THR A 56 0.40 16.14 18.78
N GLY A 57 -0.87 15.84 18.95
CA GLY A 57 -1.96 16.84 18.89
C GLY A 57 -2.28 17.29 17.46
N LEU A 58 -1.60 16.74 16.45
CA LEU A 58 -1.86 17.03 15.05
C LEU A 58 -3.15 16.36 14.58
N TRP A 59 -3.87 17.03 13.68
CA TRP A 59 -5.03 16.50 13.02
C TRP A 59 -4.62 15.86 11.68
N VAL A 60 -5.01 14.62 11.44
CA VAL A 60 -4.66 13.89 10.22
C VAL A 60 -5.88 13.67 9.35
N GLN A 61 -5.84 14.18 8.13
CA GLN A 61 -6.80 13.87 7.09
C GLN A 61 -6.24 12.75 6.21
N VAL A 62 -7.02 11.68 6.04
CA VAL A 62 -6.61 10.51 5.26
C VAL A 62 -7.48 10.35 4.02
N VAL A 63 -6.83 10.14 2.87
CA VAL A 63 -7.46 9.76 1.60
C VAL A 63 -6.98 8.36 1.25
N GLU A 64 -7.92 7.43 1.10
CA GLU A 64 -7.65 6.03 0.76
C GLU A 64 -7.79 5.79 -0.75
N GLY A 65 -6.96 4.91 -1.32
CA GLY A 65 -7.04 4.50 -2.73
C GLY A 65 -6.00 3.44 -3.09
N GLY A 66 -6.04 2.96 -4.32
CA GLY A 66 -4.97 2.10 -4.86
C GLY A 66 -3.67 2.89 -5.01
N THR A 67 -2.52 2.25 -4.81
CA THR A 67 -1.21 2.92 -4.91
C THR A 67 -1.07 3.72 -6.20
N ASN A 68 -1.34 3.09 -7.33
CA ASN A 68 -1.15 3.69 -8.64
C ASN A 68 -2.22 4.76 -8.95
N GLU A 69 -3.45 4.56 -8.49
CA GLU A 69 -4.54 5.55 -8.58
C GLU A 69 -4.20 6.84 -7.82
N LEU A 70 -3.68 6.72 -6.61
CA LEU A 70 -3.26 7.87 -5.80
C LEU A 70 -2.08 8.60 -6.43
N LEU A 71 -1.06 7.86 -6.90
CA LEU A 71 0.11 8.43 -7.57
C LEU A 71 -0.28 9.16 -8.87
N GLU A 72 -1.16 8.59 -9.67
CA GLU A 72 -1.69 9.25 -10.88
C GLU A 72 -2.49 10.50 -10.54
N THR A 73 -3.30 10.46 -9.49
CA THR A 73 -4.06 11.61 -9.01
C THR A 73 -3.13 12.76 -8.59
N ILE A 74 -2.03 12.45 -7.90
CA ILE A 74 -1.00 13.41 -7.52
C ILE A 74 -0.29 13.95 -8.76
N HIS A 75 0.16 13.07 -9.66
CA HIS A 75 0.90 13.43 -10.86
C HIS A 75 0.10 14.34 -11.78
N SER A 76 -1.20 14.06 -11.96
CA SER A 76 -2.10 14.88 -12.78
C SER A 76 -2.49 16.21 -12.15
N GLY A 77 -2.07 16.52 -10.93
CA GLY A 77 -2.42 17.76 -10.21
C GLY A 77 -3.90 17.83 -9.79
N LYS A 78 -4.61 16.71 -9.77
CA LYS A 78 -6.04 16.62 -9.40
C LYS A 78 -6.25 16.26 -7.93
N ALA A 79 -5.17 16.16 -7.15
CA ALA A 79 -5.26 15.80 -5.74
C ALA A 79 -6.00 16.88 -4.93
N ASP A 80 -7.09 16.49 -4.28
CA ASP A 80 -7.89 17.35 -3.39
C ASP A 80 -8.40 16.51 -2.20
N PRO A 81 -7.96 16.78 -0.98
CA PRO A 81 -6.94 17.77 -0.59
C PRO A 81 -5.54 17.43 -1.10
N ILE A 82 -4.67 18.44 -1.25
CA ILE A 82 -3.26 18.23 -1.64
C ILE A 82 -2.56 17.45 -0.53
N PRO A 83 -1.95 16.28 -0.83
CA PRO A 83 -1.28 15.48 0.18
C PRO A 83 0.07 16.06 0.62
N ASP A 84 0.42 15.83 1.88
CA ASP A 84 1.76 16.10 2.42
C ASP A 84 2.69 14.89 2.24
N LEU A 85 2.11 13.68 2.34
CA LEU A 85 2.86 12.45 2.14
C LEU A 85 2.00 11.31 1.58
N MET A 86 2.66 10.37 0.92
CA MET A 86 2.14 9.06 0.57
C MET A 86 2.53 8.06 1.68
N PHE A 87 1.54 7.33 2.22
CA PHE A 87 1.75 6.30 3.24
C PHE A 87 1.31 4.94 2.72
N GLY A 88 2.28 4.09 2.40
CA GLY A 88 2.08 2.81 1.74
C GLY A 88 2.38 2.87 0.24
N GLY A 89 2.21 1.74 -0.40
CA GLY A 89 2.65 1.47 -1.76
C GLY A 89 3.97 0.73 -1.79
N GLY A 90 4.11 -0.24 -2.70
CA GLY A 90 5.38 -0.90 -2.95
C GLY A 90 6.43 0.12 -3.37
N VAL A 91 7.65 -0.03 -2.84
CA VAL A 91 8.73 0.94 -3.08
C VAL A 91 9.10 1.06 -4.55
N GLU A 92 8.87 0.04 -5.37
CA GLU A 92 9.03 0.13 -6.84
C GLU A 92 8.10 1.15 -7.48
N SER A 93 6.87 1.30 -6.96
CA SER A 93 5.94 2.32 -7.43
C SER A 93 6.36 3.71 -6.97
N LEU A 94 6.94 3.83 -5.77
CA LEU A 94 7.49 5.09 -5.28
C LEU A 94 8.73 5.49 -6.10
N GLU A 95 9.66 4.57 -6.37
CA GLU A 95 10.84 4.80 -7.21
C GLU A 95 10.46 5.21 -8.63
N ALA A 96 9.48 4.55 -9.25
CA ALA A 96 8.99 4.91 -10.58
C ALA A 96 8.41 6.33 -10.65
N ASN A 97 7.98 6.88 -9.50
CA ASN A 97 7.44 8.22 -9.34
C ASN A 97 8.34 9.15 -8.52
N ALA A 98 9.65 8.91 -8.53
CA ALA A 98 10.65 9.62 -7.73
C ALA A 98 10.55 11.16 -7.77
N SER A 99 10.18 11.72 -8.93
CA SER A 99 10.01 13.18 -9.11
C SER A 99 8.89 13.80 -8.25
N LEU A 100 7.98 13.00 -7.71
CA LEU A 100 6.92 13.47 -6.81
C LEU A 100 7.41 13.66 -5.36
N PHE A 101 8.57 13.12 -4.99
CA PHE A 101 8.98 13.01 -3.61
C PHE A 101 10.21 13.84 -3.27
N SER A 102 10.22 14.35 -2.04
CA SER A 102 11.34 15.08 -1.45
C SER A 102 12.19 14.13 -0.60
N PRO A 103 13.52 14.16 -0.72
CA PRO A 103 14.38 13.32 0.08
C PRO A 103 14.28 13.68 1.57
N TYR A 104 14.21 12.66 2.42
CA TYR A 104 14.23 12.81 3.86
C TYR A 104 14.90 11.63 4.55
N ILE A 105 15.92 11.90 5.32
CA ILE A 105 16.57 10.90 6.19
C ILE A 105 15.85 10.92 7.54
N CYS A 106 15.12 9.85 7.85
CA CYS A 106 14.38 9.75 9.10
C CYS A 106 15.30 9.72 10.33
N ALA A 107 14.81 10.19 11.47
CA ALA A 107 15.59 10.32 12.71
C ALA A 107 16.18 8.99 13.22
N GLN A 108 15.64 7.85 12.79
CA GLN A 108 16.09 6.51 13.19
C GLN A 108 16.64 5.70 12.00
N ALA A 109 17.18 6.37 10.98
CA ALA A 109 17.72 5.72 9.78
C ALA A 109 18.83 4.69 10.08
N ASP A 110 19.60 4.89 11.15
CA ASP A 110 20.63 3.95 11.61
C ASP A 110 20.05 2.62 12.12
N ARG A 111 18.78 2.62 12.51
CA ARG A 111 18.06 1.42 12.99
C ARG A 111 17.35 0.66 11.89
N LEU A 112 17.21 1.24 10.69
CA LEU A 112 16.60 0.56 9.56
C LEU A 112 17.53 -0.53 9.02
N LEU A 113 16.95 -1.67 8.68
CA LEU A 113 17.67 -2.78 8.05
C LEU A 113 18.19 -2.35 6.67
N PRO A 114 19.48 -2.57 6.35
CA PRO A 114 20.10 -2.01 5.15
C PRO A 114 19.39 -2.38 3.83
N GLN A 115 18.86 -3.61 3.75
CA GLN A 115 18.19 -4.11 2.54
C GLN A 115 16.88 -3.39 2.21
N TYR A 116 16.30 -2.63 3.15
CA TYR A 116 15.05 -1.90 2.95
C TYR A 116 15.23 -0.40 2.81
N ARG A 117 16.45 0.12 2.80
CA ARG A 117 16.68 1.58 2.70
C ARG A 117 16.57 2.05 1.26
N SER A 118 16.01 3.26 1.08
CA SER A 118 16.09 3.99 -0.19
C SER A 118 17.52 4.40 -0.49
N GLY A 119 17.93 4.28 -1.75
CA GLY A 119 19.25 4.72 -2.19
C GLY A 119 19.39 6.25 -2.24
N GLU A 120 18.30 6.98 -2.45
CA GLU A 120 18.24 8.44 -2.59
C GLU A 120 17.41 9.12 -1.50
N ASP A 121 17.05 8.39 -0.44
CA ASP A 121 16.22 8.86 0.69
C ASP A 121 14.84 9.43 0.29
N LEU A 122 14.30 9.02 -0.88
CA LEU A 122 13.02 9.49 -1.39
C LEU A 122 11.81 8.89 -0.67
N TRP A 123 12.02 7.78 -0.01
CA TRP A 123 11.03 7.11 0.83
C TRP A 123 11.70 6.44 2.03
N THR A 124 10.94 6.29 3.09
CA THR A 124 11.34 5.55 4.28
C THR A 124 10.54 4.26 4.32
N PRO A 125 11.16 3.07 4.50
CA PRO A 125 10.43 1.81 4.55
C PRO A 125 9.52 1.77 5.78
N PHE A 126 8.33 1.16 5.62
CA PHE A 126 7.37 1.03 6.70
C PHE A 126 7.21 -0.42 7.18
N SER A 127 7.04 -1.37 6.28
CA SER A 127 7.01 -2.79 6.61
C SER A 127 7.54 -3.64 5.46
N ALA A 128 8.11 -4.80 5.77
CA ALA A 128 8.54 -5.75 4.76
C ALA A 128 7.41 -6.75 4.47
N LEU A 129 7.15 -7.01 3.18
CA LEU A 129 5.94 -7.66 2.71
C LEU A 129 6.26 -8.87 1.81
N PRO A 130 6.57 -10.05 2.38
CA PRO A 130 6.72 -11.25 1.59
C PRO A 130 5.44 -11.59 0.83
N LEU A 131 5.58 -12.07 -0.40
CA LEU A 131 4.49 -12.66 -1.16
C LEU A 131 4.34 -14.14 -0.81
N VAL A 132 3.11 -14.60 -0.85
CA VAL A 132 2.75 -16.02 -0.66
C VAL A 132 1.74 -16.45 -1.71
N LEU A 133 1.74 -17.75 -2.01
CA LEU A 133 0.66 -18.39 -2.74
C LEU A 133 -0.39 -18.86 -1.73
N ILE A 134 -1.64 -18.56 -2.00
CA ILE A 134 -2.78 -19.05 -1.20
C ILE A 134 -3.59 -20.05 -2.01
N TYR A 135 -4.24 -20.97 -1.31
CA TYR A 135 -5.13 -21.94 -1.94
C TYR A 135 -6.32 -22.26 -1.02
N ASN A 136 -7.38 -22.77 -1.64
CA ASN A 136 -8.53 -23.30 -0.90
C ASN A 136 -8.28 -24.78 -0.56
N PRO A 137 -8.14 -25.19 0.71
CA PRO A 137 -7.80 -26.55 1.09
C PRO A 137 -8.91 -27.58 0.82
N LYS A 138 -10.12 -27.12 0.41
CA LYS A 138 -11.16 -28.02 -0.08
C LYS A 138 -11.05 -28.34 -1.56
N LEU A 139 -10.31 -27.52 -2.33
CA LEU A 139 -10.16 -27.66 -3.77
C LEU A 139 -8.80 -28.21 -4.18
N LEU A 140 -7.76 -27.98 -3.38
CA LEU A 140 -6.40 -28.44 -3.63
C LEU A 140 -5.79 -29.07 -2.39
N SER A 141 -4.99 -30.13 -2.60
CA SER A 141 -4.17 -30.70 -1.54
C SER A 141 -2.89 -29.84 -1.30
N PRO A 142 -2.31 -29.85 -0.09
CA PRO A 142 -1.08 -29.10 0.22
C PRO A 142 0.07 -29.36 -0.75
N ASP A 143 0.22 -30.60 -1.23
CA ASP A 143 1.32 -31.01 -2.12
C ASP A 143 1.11 -30.56 -3.58
N SER A 144 -0.03 -29.97 -3.91
CA SER A 144 -0.37 -29.56 -5.27
C SER A 144 0.17 -28.19 -5.66
N LEU A 145 0.61 -27.39 -4.66
CA LEU A 145 1.09 -26.02 -4.83
C LEU A 145 2.38 -25.86 -4.05
N THR A 146 3.50 -25.71 -4.74
CA THR A 146 4.83 -25.62 -4.14
C THR A 146 5.57 -24.33 -4.52
N GLY A 147 5.25 -23.71 -5.65
CA GLY A 147 5.93 -22.52 -6.14
C GLY A 147 5.24 -21.84 -7.31
N TRP A 148 5.87 -20.80 -7.82
CA TRP A 148 5.38 -19.98 -8.91
C TRP A 148 5.16 -20.78 -10.19
N SER A 149 6.04 -21.77 -10.48
CA SER A 149 5.92 -22.62 -11.65
C SER A 149 4.61 -23.41 -11.71
N ASP A 150 3.98 -23.66 -10.56
CA ASP A 150 2.69 -24.34 -10.51
C ASP A 150 1.57 -23.49 -11.12
N LEU A 151 1.68 -22.15 -11.04
CA LEU A 151 0.70 -21.22 -11.63
C LEU A 151 0.65 -21.29 -13.16
N LEU A 152 1.69 -21.82 -13.81
CA LEU A 152 1.74 -22.02 -15.27
C LEU A 152 1.14 -23.36 -15.71
N LYS A 153 0.76 -24.24 -14.77
CA LYS A 153 0.20 -25.57 -15.11
C LYS A 153 -1.19 -25.44 -15.70
N PRO A 154 -1.49 -26.17 -16.82
CA PRO A 154 -2.82 -26.16 -17.43
C PRO A 154 -3.96 -26.56 -16.48
N SER A 155 -3.67 -27.32 -15.41
CA SER A 155 -4.66 -27.72 -14.41
C SER A 155 -5.20 -26.55 -13.58
N LEU A 156 -4.53 -25.41 -13.59
CA LEU A 156 -4.95 -24.16 -12.92
C LEU A 156 -5.55 -23.14 -13.87
N HIS A 157 -5.71 -23.44 -15.16
CA HIS A 157 -6.34 -22.55 -16.14
C HIS A 157 -7.73 -22.10 -15.66
N GLY A 158 -7.97 -20.78 -15.65
CA GLY A 158 -9.19 -20.14 -15.18
C GLY A 158 -9.48 -20.28 -13.68
N ARG A 159 -8.50 -20.76 -12.88
CA ARG A 159 -8.65 -21.06 -11.44
C ARG A 159 -7.74 -20.24 -10.54
N ILE A 160 -7.05 -19.26 -11.11
CA ILE A 160 -6.08 -18.41 -10.40
C ILE A 160 -6.74 -17.07 -10.11
N ALA A 161 -6.72 -16.65 -8.85
CA ALA A 161 -7.08 -15.31 -8.42
C ALA A 161 -5.85 -14.41 -8.47
N PHE A 162 -5.89 -13.37 -9.31
CA PHE A 162 -4.84 -12.39 -9.44
C PHE A 162 -5.45 -11.00 -9.66
N ALA A 163 -5.00 -10.00 -8.91
CA ALA A 163 -5.50 -8.65 -9.11
C ALA A 163 -4.73 -7.92 -10.21
N ASP A 164 -5.37 -6.92 -10.81
CA ASP A 164 -4.77 -6.12 -11.88
C ASP A 164 -3.48 -5.43 -11.39
N PRO A 165 -2.30 -5.74 -11.96
CA PRO A 165 -1.03 -5.12 -11.57
C PRO A 165 -0.93 -3.64 -11.97
N ALA A 166 -1.78 -3.14 -12.87
CA ALA A 166 -1.86 -1.73 -13.19
C ALA A 166 -2.50 -0.91 -12.04
N VAL A 167 -3.37 -1.56 -11.24
CA VAL A 167 -4.09 -0.94 -10.12
C VAL A 167 -3.43 -1.28 -8.78
N SER A 168 -3.13 -2.57 -8.58
CA SER A 168 -2.60 -3.11 -7.33
C SER A 168 -1.07 -3.16 -7.32
N GLY A 169 -0.43 -2.38 -6.42
CA GLY A 169 1.03 -2.43 -6.24
C GLY A 169 1.54 -3.81 -5.86
N SER A 170 0.87 -4.52 -4.93
CA SER A 170 1.28 -5.88 -4.54
C SER A 170 1.16 -6.90 -5.69
N SER A 171 0.22 -6.70 -6.62
CA SER A 171 0.12 -7.55 -7.80
C SER A 171 1.21 -7.23 -8.83
N TYR A 172 1.64 -5.97 -8.92
CA TYR A 172 2.81 -5.61 -9.72
C TYR A 172 4.07 -6.26 -9.13
N THR A 173 4.29 -6.14 -7.82
CA THR A 173 5.39 -6.85 -7.13
C THR A 173 5.32 -8.36 -7.39
N ALA A 174 4.12 -8.97 -7.37
CA ALA A 174 3.94 -10.40 -7.64
C ALA A 174 4.29 -10.76 -9.08
N LEU A 175 3.95 -9.92 -10.05
CA LEU A 175 4.30 -10.14 -11.44
C LEU A 175 5.82 -10.15 -11.66
N VAL A 176 6.52 -9.16 -11.09
CA VAL A 176 8.00 -9.11 -11.12
C VAL A 176 8.61 -10.31 -10.39
N THR A 177 8.06 -10.67 -9.22
CA THR A 177 8.54 -11.83 -8.45
C THR A 177 8.41 -13.13 -9.23
N LEU A 178 7.30 -13.33 -9.94
CA LEU A 178 7.09 -14.48 -10.83
C LEU A 178 8.19 -14.55 -11.90
N LEU A 179 8.53 -13.44 -12.53
CA LEU A 179 9.58 -13.37 -13.56
C LEU A 179 10.95 -13.67 -13.00
N GLU A 180 11.31 -13.10 -11.85
CA GLU A 180 12.60 -13.34 -11.20
C GLU A 180 12.71 -14.78 -10.66
N ALA A 181 11.63 -15.33 -10.11
CA ALA A 181 11.61 -16.70 -9.59
C ALA A 181 11.77 -17.76 -10.68
N LEU A 182 11.12 -17.56 -11.84
CA LEU A 182 11.15 -18.52 -12.94
C LEU A 182 12.33 -18.27 -13.88
N GLY A 183 12.79 -17.03 -14.00
CA GLY A 183 13.87 -16.66 -14.90
C GLY A 183 13.54 -16.89 -16.37
N GLY A 184 14.59 -16.85 -17.21
CA GLY A 184 14.45 -17.13 -18.64
C GLY A 184 13.85 -15.98 -19.44
N ASP A 185 12.99 -16.31 -20.42
CA ASP A 185 12.34 -15.33 -21.29
C ASP A 185 11.06 -14.78 -20.62
N HIS A 186 11.10 -13.55 -20.17
CA HIS A 186 10.00 -12.88 -19.48
C HIS A 186 8.71 -12.84 -20.30
N ASP A 187 8.80 -12.62 -21.60
CA ASP A 187 7.61 -12.59 -22.48
C ASP A 187 6.90 -13.95 -22.54
N THR A 188 7.65 -15.03 -22.53
CA THR A 188 7.08 -16.38 -22.47
C THR A 188 6.37 -16.62 -21.14
N VAL A 189 7.00 -16.27 -20.01
CA VAL A 189 6.40 -16.42 -18.67
C VAL A 189 5.13 -15.58 -18.54
N LEU A 190 5.16 -14.32 -18.97
CA LEU A 190 3.98 -13.44 -18.94
C LEU A 190 2.81 -14.02 -19.75
N ARG A 191 3.07 -14.46 -20.97
CA ARG A 191 2.06 -15.04 -21.86
C ARG A 191 1.46 -16.32 -21.27
N GLU A 192 2.27 -17.22 -20.71
CA GLU A 192 1.79 -18.45 -20.10
C GLU A 192 0.96 -18.16 -18.85
N PHE A 193 1.39 -17.19 -18.03
CA PHE A 193 0.64 -16.80 -16.85
C PHE A 193 -0.67 -16.10 -17.22
N ALA A 194 -0.66 -15.14 -18.16
CA ALA A 194 -1.86 -14.47 -18.66
C ALA A 194 -2.88 -15.50 -19.20
N ARG A 195 -2.41 -16.45 -20.04
CA ARG A 195 -3.26 -17.53 -20.55
C ARG A 195 -3.91 -18.33 -19.41
N ASN A 196 -3.18 -18.63 -18.32
CA ASN A 196 -3.74 -19.37 -17.20
C ASN A 196 -4.74 -18.57 -16.36
N LEU A 197 -4.76 -17.25 -16.48
CA LEU A 197 -5.80 -16.42 -15.86
C LEU A 197 -7.13 -16.45 -16.64
N ASP A 198 -7.14 -16.90 -17.90
CA ASP A 198 -8.35 -16.98 -18.73
C ASP A 198 -9.08 -15.62 -18.84
N GLY A 199 -8.32 -14.55 -19.14
CA GLY A 199 -8.82 -13.19 -19.25
C GLY A 199 -9.31 -12.56 -17.94
N LYS A 200 -9.20 -13.25 -16.80
CA LYS A 200 -9.77 -12.81 -15.52
C LYS A 200 -8.75 -12.08 -14.66
N GLN A 201 -9.05 -10.84 -14.37
CA GLN A 201 -8.36 -10.05 -13.33
C GLN A 201 -9.34 -9.53 -12.30
N LEU A 202 -8.89 -9.45 -11.05
CA LEU A 202 -9.68 -8.93 -9.94
C LEU A 202 -9.34 -7.45 -9.71
N PRO A 203 -10.33 -6.63 -9.28
CA PRO A 203 -10.11 -5.20 -9.11
C PRO A 203 -9.16 -4.85 -7.96
N SER A 204 -9.01 -5.73 -6.97
CA SER A 204 -8.14 -5.46 -5.82
C SER A 204 -7.48 -6.71 -5.24
N SER A 205 -6.37 -6.54 -4.55
CA SER A 205 -5.71 -7.61 -3.79
C SER A 205 -6.59 -8.21 -2.69
N GLY A 206 -7.58 -7.46 -2.19
CA GLY A 206 -8.57 -7.98 -1.23
C GLY A 206 -9.52 -9.01 -1.85
N ASP A 207 -9.87 -8.81 -3.11
CA ASP A 207 -10.77 -9.71 -3.84
C ASP A 207 -10.10 -11.07 -4.12
N VAL A 208 -8.77 -11.10 -4.26
CA VAL A 208 -8.00 -12.34 -4.43
C VAL A 208 -8.27 -13.33 -3.29
N LEU A 209 -8.18 -12.86 -2.04
CA LEU A 209 -8.41 -13.73 -0.89
C LEU A 209 -9.88 -14.18 -0.82
N SER A 210 -10.80 -13.30 -1.18
CA SER A 210 -12.25 -13.61 -1.17
C SER A 210 -12.60 -14.65 -2.22
N ALA A 211 -12.07 -14.54 -3.44
CA ALA A 211 -12.27 -15.49 -4.53
C ALA A 211 -11.72 -16.90 -4.17
N VAL A 212 -10.54 -16.96 -3.51
CA VAL A 212 -9.98 -18.24 -3.06
C VAL A 212 -10.75 -18.81 -1.87
N ALA A 213 -11.08 -17.99 -0.87
CA ALA A 213 -11.81 -18.45 0.31
C ALA A 213 -13.20 -18.98 -0.03
N SER A 214 -13.91 -18.35 -0.97
CA SER A 214 -15.22 -18.79 -1.45
C SER A 214 -15.17 -20.06 -2.32
N GLY A 215 -14.00 -20.36 -2.90
CA GLY A 215 -13.81 -21.46 -3.86
C GLY A 215 -14.13 -21.09 -5.31
N GLU A 216 -14.31 -19.82 -5.62
CA GLU A 216 -14.41 -19.32 -6.99
C GLU A 216 -13.08 -19.56 -7.75
N CYS A 217 -11.96 -19.32 -7.09
CA CYS A 217 -10.63 -19.71 -7.56
C CYS A 217 -10.02 -20.75 -6.61
N SER A 218 -9.14 -21.59 -7.17
CA SER A 218 -8.45 -22.61 -6.38
C SER A 218 -7.20 -22.09 -5.68
N VAL A 219 -6.51 -21.15 -6.33
CA VAL A 219 -5.24 -20.56 -5.88
C VAL A 219 -5.27 -19.04 -6.08
N GLY A 220 -4.37 -18.32 -5.42
CA GLY A 220 -4.16 -16.90 -5.64
C GLY A 220 -2.79 -16.46 -5.14
N VAL A 221 -2.42 -15.22 -5.46
CA VAL A 221 -1.18 -14.58 -5.02
C VAL A 221 -1.53 -13.40 -4.14
N THR A 222 -0.91 -13.30 -2.95
CA THR A 222 -1.17 -12.21 -2.02
C THR A 222 0.02 -11.97 -1.08
N LEU A 223 -0.09 -10.96 -0.23
CA LEU A 223 0.88 -10.67 0.82
C LEU A 223 0.72 -11.62 2.01
N GLU A 224 1.85 -12.05 2.60
CA GLU A 224 1.92 -12.89 3.79
C GLU A 224 1.02 -12.39 4.93
N GLU A 225 1.10 -11.08 5.23
CA GLU A 225 0.38 -10.46 6.34
C GLU A 225 -1.14 -10.61 6.20
N THR A 226 -1.65 -10.39 4.99
CA THR A 226 -3.08 -10.47 4.73
C THR A 226 -3.55 -11.92 4.75
N ALA A 227 -2.79 -12.86 4.17
CA ALA A 227 -3.07 -14.29 4.24
C ALA A 227 -3.08 -14.79 5.69
N SER A 228 -2.04 -14.48 6.46
CA SER A 228 -1.90 -14.91 7.86
C SER A 228 -3.07 -14.46 8.72
N ARG A 229 -3.51 -13.21 8.58
CA ARG A 229 -4.64 -12.65 9.32
C ARG A 229 -5.97 -13.33 8.96
N ARG A 230 -6.24 -13.58 7.68
CA ARG A 230 -7.48 -14.23 7.25
C ARG A 230 -7.53 -15.72 7.61
N ILE A 231 -6.37 -16.40 7.56
CA ILE A 231 -6.23 -17.78 8.04
C ILE A 231 -6.46 -17.84 9.55
N ALA A 232 -5.86 -16.93 10.33
CA ALA A 232 -6.08 -16.83 11.77
C ALA A 232 -7.54 -16.52 12.13
N ALA A 233 -8.26 -15.80 11.26
CA ALA A 233 -9.71 -15.57 11.40
C ALA A 233 -10.58 -16.78 11.04
N GLY A 234 -9.99 -17.92 10.63
CA GLY A 234 -10.69 -19.17 10.34
C GLY A 234 -11.28 -19.27 8.94
N GLU A 235 -10.84 -18.41 8.00
CA GLU A 235 -11.29 -18.52 6.61
C GLU A 235 -10.75 -19.79 5.94
N GLN A 236 -11.41 -20.24 4.87
CA GLN A 236 -11.04 -21.43 4.12
C GLN A 236 -9.85 -21.15 3.20
N LEU A 237 -8.73 -20.83 3.81
CA LEU A 237 -7.47 -20.49 3.16
C LEU A 237 -6.33 -21.25 3.80
N ALA A 238 -5.37 -21.64 2.97
CA ALA A 238 -4.05 -22.04 3.38
C ALA A 238 -3.01 -21.29 2.54
N MET A 239 -1.78 -21.17 3.00
CA MET A 239 -0.72 -20.49 2.28
C MET A 239 0.54 -21.32 2.18
N VAL A 240 1.32 -21.03 1.13
CA VAL A 240 2.63 -21.66 0.87
C VAL A 240 3.62 -20.54 0.56
N TYR A 241 4.81 -20.60 1.17
CA TYR A 241 5.97 -19.84 0.71
C TYR A 241 6.55 -20.56 -0.51
N PRO A 242 6.64 -19.90 -1.68
CA PRO A 242 7.14 -20.55 -2.88
C PRO A 242 8.55 -21.11 -2.70
N ALA A 243 8.74 -22.40 -3.05
CA ALA A 243 10.04 -23.06 -2.92
C ALA A 243 11.07 -22.54 -3.94
N ASP A 244 10.61 -22.00 -5.06
CA ASP A 244 11.40 -21.31 -6.09
C ASP A 244 11.76 -19.86 -5.70
N GLY A 245 11.36 -19.44 -4.52
CA GLY A 245 11.71 -18.16 -3.91
C GLY A 245 10.58 -17.14 -3.98
N THR A 246 10.56 -16.23 -3.02
CA THR A 246 9.64 -15.10 -3.00
C THR A 246 10.37 -13.79 -2.80
N SER A 247 9.79 -12.67 -3.21
CA SER A 247 10.28 -11.36 -2.85
C SER A 247 9.79 -10.94 -1.46
N CYS A 248 10.56 -10.09 -0.83
CA CYS A 248 10.19 -9.42 0.41
C CYS A 248 10.39 -7.90 0.24
N VAL A 249 9.60 -7.32 -0.64
CA VAL A 249 9.65 -5.88 -0.95
C VAL A 249 8.97 -5.11 0.17
N SER A 250 9.52 -3.96 0.55
CA SER A 250 8.88 -3.10 1.53
C SER A 250 7.82 -2.20 0.88
N ASP A 251 6.86 -1.80 1.68
CA ASP A 251 6.11 -0.57 1.41
C ASP A 251 6.83 0.62 2.06
N GLY A 252 6.45 1.82 1.65
CA GLY A 252 7.17 3.01 2.07
C GLY A 252 6.27 4.16 2.49
N CYS A 253 6.90 5.15 3.09
CA CYS A 253 6.33 6.44 3.44
C CYS A 253 7.18 7.52 2.75
N ALA A 254 6.57 8.34 1.87
CA ALA A 254 7.28 9.30 1.03
C ALA A 254 6.66 10.70 1.13
N ILE A 255 7.48 11.72 1.41
CA ILE A 255 7.05 13.12 1.57
C ILE A 255 6.93 13.75 0.17
N LEU A 256 5.80 14.41 -0.12
CA LEU A 256 5.58 15.03 -1.42
C LEU A 256 6.43 16.30 -1.62
N VAL A 257 6.89 16.51 -2.85
CA VAL A 257 7.41 17.81 -3.27
C VAL A 257 6.28 18.84 -3.16
N GLY A 258 6.54 19.95 -2.49
CA GLY A 258 5.52 20.98 -2.28
C GLY A 258 4.48 20.67 -1.20
N ALA A 259 4.75 19.69 -0.34
CA ALA A 259 3.94 19.44 0.87
C ALA A 259 3.69 20.75 1.63
N ARG A 260 2.44 20.96 2.07
CA ARG A 260 2.08 22.16 2.85
C ARG A 260 2.60 22.11 4.27
N HIS A 261 2.68 20.89 4.82
CA HIS A 261 3.08 20.63 6.21
C HIS A 261 4.29 19.69 6.29
N PRO A 262 5.45 20.04 5.68
CA PRO A 262 6.59 19.13 5.55
C PRO A 262 7.15 18.70 6.92
N GLU A 263 7.13 19.57 7.93
CA GLU A 263 7.60 19.22 9.27
C GLU A 263 6.67 18.22 9.98
N ASN A 264 5.36 18.31 9.74
CA ASN A 264 4.41 17.32 10.26
C ASN A 264 4.54 15.98 9.52
N ALA A 265 4.80 16.03 8.21
CA ALA A 265 5.11 14.84 7.41
C ALA A 265 6.37 14.12 7.92
N LYS A 266 7.45 14.84 8.21
CA LYS A 266 8.68 14.27 8.82
C LYS A 266 8.40 13.61 10.18
N LYS A 267 7.62 14.26 11.05
CA LYS A 267 7.22 13.66 12.34
C LYS A 267 6.45 12.35 12.15
N PHE A 268 5.58 12.29 11.13
CA PHE A 268 4.84 11.06 10.83
C PHE A 268 5.77 9.97 10.32
N VAL A 269 6.69 10.28 9.40
CA VAL A 269 7.70 9.33 8.92
C VAL A 269 8.53 8.78 10.08
N ASP A 270 9.06 9.64 10.95
CA ASP A 270 9.83 9.22 12.13
C ASP A 270 9.02 8.35 13.09
N PHE A 271 7.74 8.67 13.24
CA PHE A 271 6.81 7.90 14.07
C PHE A 271 6.58 6.50 13.51
N THR A 272 6.40 6.34 12.18
CA THR A 272 6.13 5.04 11.56
C THR A 272 7.27 4.03 11.74
N VAL A 273 8.51 4.49 11.87
CA VAL A 273 9.69 3.63 12.11
C VAL A 273 10.07 3.51 13.57
N SER A 274 9.30 4.11 14.48
CA SER A 274 9.54 3.96 15.92
C SER A 274 9.40 2.51 16.39
N ARG A 275 10.12 2.16 17.48
CA ARG A 275 10.16 0.78 17.97
C ARG A 275 8.77 0.24 18.30
N ASP A 276 7.93 1.03 18.92
CA ASP A 276 6.59 0.63 19.36
C ASP A 276 5.60 0.49 18.20
N VAL A 277 5.69 1.34 17.17
CA VAL A 277 4.88 1.17 15.95
C VAL A 277 5.31 -0.10 15.20
N GLN A 278 6.59 -0.33 15.04
CA GLN A 278 7.12 -1.53 14.38
C GLN A 278 6.81 -2.82 15.16
N GLN A 279 6.77 -2.76 16.49
CA GLN A 279 6.31 -3.86 17.33
C GLN A 279 4.80 -4.09 17.15
N LEU A 280 4.01 -3.03 17.11
CA LEU A 280 2.57 -3.10 16.84
C LEU A 280 2.28 -3.77 15.48
N LEU A 281 3.04 -3.43 14.43
CA LEU A 281 2.91 -4.03 13.10
C LEU A 281 3.09 -5.54 13.15
N GLN A 282 4.13 -5.99 13.85
CA GLN A 282 4.44 -7.41 13.99
C GLN A 282 3.36 -8.16 14.78
N ASP A 283 2.96 -7.61 15.92
CA ASP A 283 2.09 -8.30 16.88
C ASP A 283 0.61 -8.31 16.45
N GLN A 284 0.13 -7.23 15.82
CA GLN A 284 -1.28 -7.09 15.49
C GLN A 284 -1.60 -7.29 14.01
N PHE A 285 -0.63 -7.03 13.12
CA PHE A 285 -0.90 -7.07 11.69
C PHE A 285 -0.13 -8.16 10.95
N CYS A 286 0.67 -8.97 11.64
CA CYS A 286 1.54 -9.98 11.02
C CYS A 286 2.47 -9.36 9.96
N ARG A 287 2.83 -8.08 10.10
CA ARG A 287 3.75 -7.39 9.20
C ARG A 287 5.17 -7.51 9.70
N ARG A 288 6.10 -7.73 8.80
CA ARG A 288 7.50 -7.83 9.17
C ARG A 288 8.10 -6.43 9.35
N PRO A 289 8.80 -6.18 10.47
CA PRO A 289 9.41 -4.88 10.70
C PRO A 289 10.60 -4.65 9.76
N VAL A 290 10.87 -3.36 9.51
CA VAL A 290 12.00 -2.91 8.67
C VAL A 290 13.19 -2.40 9.50
N ARG A 291 13.14 -2.57 10.81
CA ARG A 291 14.19 -2.12 11.75
C ARG A 291 14.69 -3.24 12.63
N ASP A 292 15.86 -3.01 13.21
CA ASP A 292 16.44 -3.84 14.24
C ASP A 292 15.84 -3.61 15.65
N GLY A 293 16.26 -4.42 16.60
CA GLY A 293 15.97 -4.25 18.04
C GLY A 293 14.56 -4.66 18.45
N LEU A 294 13.89 -5.50 17.66
CA LEU A 294 12.60 -6.10 17.98
C LEU A 294 12.76 -7.59 18.27
N GLU A 295 11.85 -8.13 19.08
CA GLU A 295 11.78 -9.58 19.28
C GLU A 295 11.20 -10.26 18.02
N PRO A 296 11.67 -11.45 17.65
CA PRO A 296 11.11 -12.21 16.54
C PRO A 296 9.62 -12.46 16.72
N SER A 297 8.88 -12.50 15.61
CA SER A 297 7.45 -12.87 15.65
C SER A 297 7.28 -14.32 16.10
N ALA A 298 6.34 -14.55 17.00
CA ALA A 298 5.96 -15.91 17.39
C ALA A 298 5.03 -16.59 16.35
N SER A 299 4.43 -15.82 15.45
CA SER A 299 3.41 -16.27 14.48
C SER A 299 3.94 -16.43 13.06
N LEU A 300 5.09 -15.83 12.74
CA LEU A 300 5.69 -15.88 11.39
C LEU A 300 7.02 -16.66 11.45
N PRO A 301 7.34 -17.45 10.42
CA PRO A 301 8.64 -18.09 10.33
C PRO A 301 9.76 -17.07 10.20
N ASP A 302 10.99 -17.45 10.54
CA ASP A 302 12.15 -16.60 10.27
C ASP A 302 12.26 -16.36 8.75
N LEU A 303 12.45 -15.09 8.35
CA LEU A 303 12.60 -14.73 6.95
C LEU A 303 13.80 -15.42 6.30
N ALA A 304 14.85 -15.69 7.06
CA ALA A 304 16.03 -16.43 6.58
C ALA A 304 15.74 -17.91 6.25
N ALA A 305 14.63 -18.46 6.76
CA ALA A 305 14.18 -19.82 6.44
C ALA A 305 13.30 -19.89 5.19
N ILE A 306 12.94 -18.74 4.61
CA ILE A 306 12.12 -18.64 3.41
C ILE A 306 13.05 -18.41 2.21
N ALA A 307 12.90 -19.21 1.15
CA ALA A 307 13.62 -18.98 -0.10
C ALA A 307 13.23 -17.62 -0.68
N GLN A 308 14.21 -16.81 -1.06
CA GLN A 308 14.01 -15.47 -1.60
C GLN A 308 14.59 -15.35 -3.01
N VAL A 309 13.93 -14.58 -3.85
CA VAL A 309 14.47 -14.14 -5.15
C VAL A 309 15.38 -12.93 -4.95
N ASP A 310 16.32 -12.74 -5.84
CA ASP A 310 17.11 -11.49 -5.92
C ASP A 310 16.28 -10.44 -6.63
N TYR A 311 15.35 -9.81 -5.87
CA TYR A 311 14.41 -8.84 -6.41
C TYR A 311 15.11 -7.55 -6.81
N ASN A 312 15.20 -7.30 -8.11
CA ASN A 312 15.83 -6.10 -8.66
C ASN A 312 14.85 -4.92 -8.66
N LEU A 313 14.83 -4.18 -7.53
CA LEU A 313 13.96 -3.01 -7.36
C LEU A 313 14.14 -1.97 -8.48
N ARG A 314 15.38 -1.71 -8.87
CA ARG A 314 15.68 -0.73 -9.92
C ARG A 314 15.12 -1.17 -11.27
N TRP A 315 15.33 -2.41 -11.64
CA TRP A 315 14.76 -2.97 -12.87
C TRP A 315 13.23 -2.91 -12.85
N ALA A 316 12.62 -3.30 -11.74
CA ALA A 316 11.17 -3.28 -11.57
C ALA A 316 10.59 -1.86 -11.73
N SER A 317 11.24 -0.84 -11.18
CA SER A 317 10.78 0.55 -11.31
C SER A 317 10.99 1.11 -12.72
N GLU A 318 12.16 0.86 -13.35
CA GLU A 318 12.50 1.36 -14.67
C GLU A 318 11.68 0.70 -15.80
N HIS A 319 11.28 -0.57 -15.64
CA HIS A 319 10.53 -1.33 -16.66
C HIS A 319 9.03 -1.42 -16.40
N ARG A 320 8.54 -0.68 -15.38
CA ARG A 320 7.15 -0.80 -14.93
C ARG A 320 6.13 -0.62 -16.07
N ASP A 321 6.24 0.46 -16.82
CA ASP A 321 5.25 0.78 -17.86
C ASP A 321 5.32 -0.21 -19.03
N SER A 322 6.53 -0.61 -19.43
CA SER A 322 6.71 -1.61 -20.50
C SER A 322 6.19 -2.99 -20.09
N LEU A 323 6.42 -3.38 -18.83
CA LEU A 323 5.92 -4.65 -18.31
C LEU A 323 4.39 -4.68 -18.23
N LEU A 324 3.77 -3.58 -17.77
CA LEU A 324 2.31 -3.46 -17.73
C LEU A 324 1.68 -3.42 -19.13
N MET A 325 2.35 -2.82 -20.11
CA MET A 325 1.90 -2.87 -21.51
C MET A 325 1.96 -4.30 -22.08
N SER A 326 3.07 -5.02 -21.87
CA SER A 326 3.19 -6.42 -22.29
C SER A 326 2.14 -7.30 -21.60
N TRP A 327 1.92 -7.10 -20.31
CA TRP A 327 0.91 -7.79 -19.54
C TRP A 327 -0.49 -7.59 -20.10
N ALA A 328 -0.91 -6.34 -20.32
CA ALA A 328 -2.22 -6.01 -20.89
C ALA A 328 -2.40 -6.61 -22.30
N PHE A 329 -1.34 -6.61 -23.11
CA PHE A 329 -1.35 -7.22 -24.44
C PHE A 329 -1.60 -8.73 -24.37
N TYR A 330 -0.86 -9.47 -23.52
CA TYR A 330 -1.03 -10.92 -23.40
C TYR A 330 -2.37 -11.32 -22.78
N LEU A 331 -2.88 -10.53 -21.82
CA LEU A 331 -4.17 -10.81 -21.22
C LEU A 331 -5.34 -10.57 -22.19
N GLY A 332 -5.25 -9.55 -23.07
CA GLY A 332 -6.29 -9.24 -24.07
C GLY A 332 -6.21 -10.06 -25.37
N SER A 333 -5.09 -10.74 -25.64
CA SER A 333 -4.90 -11.47 -26.90
C SER A 333 -5.67 -12.78 -26.99
N GLU A 334 -6.32 -13.24 -25.93
CA GLU A 334 -7.07 -14.50 -25.90
C GLU A 334 -8.55 -14.36 -26.26
N GLU A 335 -9.07 -13.14 -26.51
CA GLU A 335 -10.45 -12.94 -26.95
C GLU A 335 -10.63 -13.19 -28.48
N GLU A 336 -9.54 -13.47 -29.24
CA GLU A 336 -9.58 -13.61 -30.70
C GLU A 336 -9.38 -15.06 -31.24
N GLU A 337 -9.23 -16.09 -30.40
CA GLU A 337 -9.20 -17.51 -30.80
C GLU A 337 -10.50 -18.24 -30.38
#